data_263977a9dd6fe3fc9ed3df5f514a837a
#
_entry.id   263977a9dd6fe3fc9ed3df5f514a837a
#
_cell.length_a   1.000
_cell.length_b   1.000
_cell.length_c   1.000
_cell.angle_alpha   90.00
_cell.angle_beta   90.00
_cell.angle_gamma   90.00
#
_symmetry.space_group_name_H-M   'P 1'
#
loop_
_entity.id
_entity.type
_entity.pdbx_description
1 polymer ?
#
loop_
_entity_poly.entity_id
_entity_poly.type
_entity_poly.pdbx_seq_one_letter_code
_entity_poly.pdbx_strand_id
1 'polypeptide(L)'
;MPNPVVTIEMENGGVIKAELYPEIAPNTVNNFLSLVNSGFYNGLIFHRVIPGFMIQGGDPQGTGMGGPGWRIKGEFKHNGFSKNNLKHDRGVLSMARSMMPDTAGSQFFIMHDKAPHLDGEYAAFGKVIEGMEVVDEIANTPTDYNDRPKTEQRIKTATAETFGV
;
A
#
# COMPACT_ATOMS: atom_id res chain seq x y z
N MET A 1 -17.32 1.76 15.55
CA MET A 1 -16.49 2.83 14.97
C MET A 1 -16.22 2.54 13.52
N PRO A 2 -16.49 3.50 12.63
CA PRO A 2 -16.10 3.31 11.23
C PRO A 2 -14.60 3.16 11.08
N ASN A 3 -14.18 2.35 10.11
CA ASN A 3 -12.78 2.18 9.81
C ASN A 3 -12.19 3.45 9.19
N PRO A 4 -10.90 3.72 9.41
CA PRO A 4 -10.23 4.85 8.74
C PRO A 4 -10.30 4.72 7.23
N VAL A 5 -10.38 5.86 6.54
CA VAL A 5 -10.35 5.93 5.07
C VAL A 5 -9.19 6.84 4.67
N VAL A 6 -8.33 6.35 3.80
CA VAL A 6 -7.22 7.11 3.23
C VAL A 6 -7.58 7.49 1.80
N THR A 7 -7.36 8.77 1.47
CA THR A 7 -7.55 9.30 0.11
C THR A 7 -6.18 9.61 -0.47
N ILE A 8 -5.86 8.98 -1.59
CA ILE A 8 -4.63 9.23 -2.35
C ILE A 8 -5.02 9.98 -3.61
N GLU A 9 -4.57 11.23 -3.72
CA GLU A 9 -4.76 12.03 -4.93
C GLU A 9 -3.47 12.01 -5.74
N MET A 10 -3.57 11.61 -7.00
CA MET A 10 -2.42 11.60 -7.92
C MET A 10 -2.25 12.98 -8.56
N GLU A 11 -1.04 13.29 -9.03
CA GLU A 11 -0.76 14.57 -9.69
C GLU A 11 -1.59 14.79 -10.94
N ASN A 12 -2.01 13.71 -11.61
CA ASN A 12 -2.86 13.79 -12.80
C ASN A 12 -4.35 14.00 -12.46
N GLY A 13 -4.70 14.10 -11.19
CA GLY A 13 -6.08 14.29 -10.72
C GLY A 13 -6.82 13.00 -10.37
N GLY A 14 -6.25 11.84 -10.61
CA GLY A 14 -6.86 10.56 -10.23
C GLY A 14 -6.93 10.43 -8.70
N VAL A 15 -8.02 9.85 -8.20
CA VAL A 15 -8.25 9.70 -6.75
C VAL A 15 -8.52 8.25 -6.43
N ILE A 16 -7.81 7.73 -5.41
CA ILE A 16 -8.00 6.39 -4.87
C ILE A 16 -8.38 6.53 -3.40
N LYS A 17 -9.48 5.89 -2.99
CA LYS A 17 -9.87 5.83 -1.58
C LYS A 17 -9.81 4.40 -1.10
N ALA A 18 -9.21 4.20 0.08
CA ALA A 18 -9.05 2.88 0.67
C ALA A 18 -9.52 2.89 2.12
N GLU A 19 -10.28 1.87 2.47
CA GLU A 19 -10.67 1.61 3.85
C GLU A 19 -9.59 0.75 4.51
N LEU A 20 -9.16 1.12 5.72
CA LEU A 20 -8.16 0.37 6.46
C LEU A 20 -8.81 -0.45 7.57
N TYR A 21 -8.20 -1.58 7.93
CA TYR A 21 -8.79 -2.55 8.87
C TYR A 21 -7.93 -2.69 10.13
N PRO A 22 -8.10 -1.77 11.13
CA PRO A 22 -7.29 -1.83 12.34
C PRO A 22 -7.51 -3.08 13.19
N GLU A 23 -8.66 -3.74 13.06
CA GLU A 23 -8.91 -4.99 13.76
C GLU A 23 -8.07 -6.15 13.21
N ILE A 24 -7.75 -6.10 11.92
CA ILE A 24 -6.98 -7.14 11.23
C ILE A 24 -5.48 -6.93 11.41
N ALA A 25 -5.02 -5.69 11.30
CA ALA A 25 -3.59 -5.35 11.36
C ALA A 25 -3.40 -4.03 12.10
N PRO A 26 -3.56 -4.02 13.44
CA PRO A 26 -3.63 -2.77 14.21
C PRO A 26 -2.37 -1.92 14.13
N ASN A 27 -1.20 -2.52 14.29
CA ASN A 27 0.05 -1.76 14.25
C ASN A 27 0.39 -1.30 12.84
N THR A 28 0.10 -2.13 11.84
CA THR A 28 0.30 -1.79 10.44
C THR A 28 -0.55 -0.59 10.04
N VAL A 29 -1.83 -0.60 10.43
CA VAL A 29 -2.75 0.53 10.16
C VAL A 29 -2.28 1.79 10.87
N ASN A 30 -1.90 1.69 12.15
CA ASN A 30 -1.41 2.85 12.90
C ASN A 30 -0.15 3.45 12.27
N ASN A 31 0.78 2.60 11.85
CA ASN A 31 1.99 3.04 11.16
C ASN A 31 1.66 3.76 9.85
N PHE A 32 0.79 3.17 9.05
CA PHE A 32 0.39 3.76 7.77
C PHE A 32 -0.30 5.10 7.97
N LEU A 33 -1.25 5.19 8.92
CA LEU A 33 -1.93 6.44 9.23
C LEU A 33 -0.97 7.52 9.74
N SER A 34 0.00 7.15 10.57
CA SER A 34 1.02 8.07 11.06
C SER A 34 1.82 8.67 9.90
N LEU A 35 2.21 7.84 8.94
CA LEU A 35 2.94 8.29 7.76
C LEU A 35 2.07 9.18 6.87
N VAL A 36 0.81 8.81 6.65
CA VAL A 36 -0.14 9.62 5.89
C VAL A 36 -0.31 10.99 6.55
N ASN A 37 -0.56 11.02 7.85
CA ASN A 37 -0.83 12.27 8.57
C ASN A 37 0.40 13.18 8.67
N SER A 38 1.60 12.62 8.58
CA SER A 38 2.84 13.42 8.58
C SER A 38 3.19 13.98 7.20
N GLY A 39 2.43 13.63 6.17
CA GLY A 39 2.74 14.05 4.79
C GLY A 39 3.84 13.22 4.13
N PHE A 40 4.21 12.10 4.73
CA PHE A 40 5.33 11.26 4.25
C PHE A 40 5.14 10.82 2.79
N TYR A 41 3.91 10.44 2.42
CA TYR A 41 3.64 9.92 1.08
C TYR A 41 3.46 10.99 0.02
N ASN A 42 3.34 12.26 0.40
CA ASN A 42 3.17 13.35 -0.56
C ASN A 42 4.42 13.46 -1.44
N GLY A 43 4.23 13.46 -2.74
CA GLY A 43 5.33 13.56 -3.71
C GLY A 43 6.04 12.25 -4.01
N LEU A 44 5.65 11.14 -3.41
CA LEU A 44 6.25 9.84 -3.70
C LEU A 44 5.61 9.18 -4.93
N ILE A 45 6.33 8.25 -5.56
CA ILE A 45 5.88 7.60 -6.78
C ILE A 45 5.53 6.13 -6.56
N PHE A 46 4.72 5.59 -7.46
CA PHE A 46 4.60 4.15 -7.60
C PHE A 46 5.75 3.68 -8.50
N HIS A 47 6.83 3.21 -7.87
CA HIS A 47 8.08 2.91 -8.55
C HIS A 47 8.11 1.52 -9.21
N ARG A 48 7.14 0.66 -8.90
CA ARG A 48 7.07 -0.70 -9.46
C ARG A 48 5.62 -1.05 -9.72
N VAL A 49 5.28 -1.33 -10.97
CA VAL A 49 3.92 -1.73 -11.33
C VAL A 49 3.98 -2.95 -12.24
N ILE A 50 3.11 -3.92 -11.98
CA ILE A 50 3.01 -5.15 -12.75
C ILE A 50 1.54 -5.38 -13.06
N PRO A 51 1.09 -5.20 -14.33
CA PRO A 51 -0.30 -5.46 -14.69
C PRO A 51 -0.69 -6.90 -14.36
N GLY A 52 -1.89 -7.09 -13.84
CA GLY A 52 -2.36 -8.39 -13.39
C GLY A 52 -1.82 -8.84 -12.05
N PHE A 53 -1.02 -8.00 -11.38
CA PHE A 53 -0.45 -8.30 -10.08
C PHE A 53 -0.67 -7.13 -9.10
N MET A 54 0.16 -6.09 -9.12
CA MET A 54 0.07 -5.02 -8.13
C MET A 54 0.74 -3.72 -8.62
N ILE A 55 0.47 -2.63 -7.88
CA ILE A 55 1.24 -1.39 -7.96
C ILE A 55 1.88 -1.14 -6.60
N GLN A 56 3.16 -0.78 -6.57
CA GLN A 56 3.94 -0.62 -5.34
C GLN A 56 4.56 0.77 -5.26
N GLY A 57 4.44 1.40 -4.09
CA GLY A 57 4.99 2.72 -3.85
C GLY A 57 5.33 2.92 -2.38
N GLY A 58 5.56 4.19 -1.99
CA GLY A 58 5.83 4.56 -0.61
C GLY A 58 7.30 4.55 -0.22
N ASP A 59 8.21 4.45 -1.19
CA ASP A 59 9.65 4.57 -0.95
C ASP A 59 10.08 6.02 -1.17
N PRO A 60 10.60 6.72 -0.13
CA PRO A 60 11.02 8.10 -0.28
C PRO A 60 12.17 8.29 -1.28
N GLN A 61 12.92 7.23 -1.58
CA GLN A 61 13.99 7.26 -2.58
C GLN A 61 13.51 6.82 -3.97
N GLY A 62 12.34 6.21 -4.06
CA GLY A 62 11.79 5.73 -5.33
C GLY A 62 12.55 4.58 -5.96
N THR A 63 13.38 3.86 -5.19
CA THR A 63 14.26 2.79 -5.70
C THR A 63 13.83 1.39 -5.29
N GLY A 64 12.93 1.27 -4.33
CA GLY A 64 12.56 0.01 -3.69
C GLY A 64 13.41 -0.31 -2.45
N MET A 65 14.42 0.51 -2.15
CA MET A 65 15.36 0.26 -1.05
C MET A 65 15.14 1.19 0.15
N GLY A 66 14.35 2.25 0.01
CA GLY A 66 14.16 3.24 1.05
C GLY A 66 12.99 2.93 1.98
N GLY A 67 12.92 3.70 3.06
CA GLY A 67 11.84 3.58 4.05
C GLY A 67 11.84 4.77 4.99
N PRO A 68 11.02 4.72 6.06
CA PRO A 68 10.82 5.87 6.95
C PRO A 68 11.89 6.02 8.04
N GLY A 69 12.86 5.12 8.10
CA GLY A 69 13.89 5.11 9.13
C GLY A 69 13.61 4.12 10.26
N TRP A 70 12.53 3.39 10.19
CA TRP A 70 12.18 2.33 11.16
C TRP A 70 11.49 1.17 10.45
N ARG A 71 11.31 0.08 11.18
CA ARG A 71 10.62 -1.11 10.71
C ARG A 71 9.55 -1.51 11.72
N ILE A 72 8.54 -2.23 11.24
CA ILE A 72 7.46 -2.74 12.09
C ILE A 72 7.40 -4.26 12.01
N LYS A 73 6.83 -4.86 13.06
CA LYS A 73 6.59 -6.30 13.09
C LYS A 73 5.57 -6.66 12.02
N GLY A 74 5.82 -7.75 11.31
CA GLY A 74 4.91 -8.23 10.26
C GLY A 74 3.67 -8.89 10.84
N GLU A 75 2.52 -8.26 10.62
CA GLU A 75 1.23 -8.75 11.11
C GLU A 75 0.57 -9.64 10.06
N PHE A 76 1.16 -10.82 9.84
CA PHE A 76 0.63 -11.79 8.90
C PHE A 76 0.73 -13.20 9.49
N LYS A 77 -0.09 -14.11 8.95
CA LYS A 77 -0.32 -15.44 9.54
C LYS A 77 0.95 -16.25 9.74
N HIS A 78 1.82 -16.31 8.73
CA HIS A 78 3.04 -17.11 8.81
C HIS A 78 4.11 -16.49 9.70
N ASN A 79 3.87 -15.27 10.22
CA ASN A 79 4.71 -14.63 11.23
C ASN A 79 4.07 -14.71 12.64
N GLY A 80 3.14 -15.63 12.83
CA GLY A 80 2.49 -15.84 14.12
C GLY A 80 1.32 -14.91 14.43
N PHE A 81 0.86 -14.12 13.46
CA PHE A 81 -0.24 -13.19 13.66
C PHE A 81 -1.52 -13.75 13.00
N SER A 82 -2.13 -14.73 13.67
CA SER A 82 -3.27 -15.48 13.12
C SER A 82 -4.55 -14.65 12.93
N LYS A 83 -4.62 -13.48 13.57
CA LYS A 83 -5.78 -12.59 13.46
C LYS A 83 -5.92 -12.00 12.05
N ASN A 84 -4.81 -11.85 11.31
CA ASN A 84 -4.87 -11.35 9.95
C ASN A 84 -5.14 -12.50 8.98
N ASN A 85 -6.39 -12.61 8.57
CA ASN A 85 -6.84 -13.59 7.59
C ASN A 85 -7.29 -12.94 6.27
N LEU A 86 -6.94 -11.68 6.05
CA LEU A 86 -7.31 -10.95 4.85
C LEU A 86 -6.58 -11.51 3.63
N LYS A 87 -7.32 -11.86 2.61
CA LYS A 87 -6.77 -12.39 1.36
C LYS A 87 -6.34 -11.26 0.44
N HIS A 88 -5.33 -11.53 -0.38
CA HIS A 88 -4.83 -10.56 -1.36
C HIS A 88 -5.70 -10.58 -2.62
N ASP A 89 -6.94 -10.12 -2.47
CA ASP A 89 -7.89 -9.96 -3.58
C ASP A 89 -7.65 -8.62 -4.28
N ARG A 90 -8.29 -8.43 -5.43
CA ARG A 90 -8.22 -7.17 -6.16
C ARG A 90 -8.58 -5.99 -5.25
N GLY A 91 -7.74 -4.96 -5.24
CA GLY A 91 -7.92 -3.74 -4.47
C GLY A 91 -7.37 -3.78 -3.05
N VAL A 92 -6.87 -4.90 -2.57
CA VAL A 92 -6.33 -5.01 -1.21
C VAL A 92 -5.00 -4.27 -1.11
N LEU A 93 -4.81 -3.53 -0.01
CA LEU A 93 -3.54 -2.89 0.36
C LEU A 93 -2.76 -3.82 1.28
N SER A 94 -1.47 -3.95 1.02
CA SER A 94 -0.58 -4.80 1.81
C SER A 94 0.79 -4.14 1.93
N MET A 95 1.55 -4.48 2.99
CA MET A 95 2.88 -3.91 3.18
C MET A 95 3.94 -4.69 2.43
N ALA A 96 4.75 -3.97 1.66
CA ALA A 96 5.96 -4.54 1.08
C ALA A 96 7.01 -4.72 2.18
N ARG A 97 7.86 -5.71 2.02
CA ARG A 97 8.94 -6.03 2.96
C ARG A 97 10.08 -6.72 2.25
N SER A 98 11.24 -6.80 2.91
CA SER A 98 12.33 -7.65 2.44
C SER A 98 12.00 -9.13 2.74
N MET A 99 12.94 -10.02 2.51
CA MET A 99 12.75 -11.44 2.82
C MET A 99 12.56 -11.70 4.32
N MET A 100 13.08 -10.82 5.17
CA MET A 100 12.90 -10.92 6.62
C MET A 100 11.49 -10.44 7.02
N PRO A 101 10.79 -11.15 7.93
CA PRO A 101 9.37 -10.86 8.17
C PRO A 101 9.07 -9.53 8.86
N ASP A 102 10.00 -8.97 9.63
CA ASP A 102 9.78 -7.76 10.42
C ASP A 102 10.52 -6.57 9.80
N THR A 103 10.44 -6.39 8.49
CA THR A 103 11.18 -5.36 7.76
C THR A 103 10.32 -4.38 6.99
N ALA A 104 9.00 -4.44 7.14
CA ALA A 104 8.11 -3.45 6.55
C ALA A 104 8.33 -2.09 7.21
N GLY A 105 8.23 -1.03 6.43
CA GLY A 105 8.35 0.35 6.93
C GLY A 105 7.29 1.24 6.33
N SER A 106 7.51 1.71 5.11
CA SER A 106 6.57 2.62 4.43
C SER A 106 6.09 2.11 3.08
N GLN A 107 6.83 1.22 2.44
CA GLN A 107 6.43 0.74 1.12
C GLN A 107 5.20 -0.16 1.22
N PHE A 108 4.26 0.07 0.33
CA PHE A 108 3.02 -0.69 0.28
C PHE A 108 2.68 -0.99 -1.18
N PHE A 109 1.79 -1.95 -1.36
CA PHE A 109 1.27 -2.26 -2.70
C PHE A 109 -0.24 -2.41 -2.66
N ILE A 110 -0.85 -2.11 -3.80
CA ILE A 110 -2.29 -2.25 -4.02
C ILE A 110 -2.46 -3.33 -5.08
N MET A 111 -3.28 -4.33 -4.78
CA MET A 111 -3.49 -5.45 -5.70
C MET A 111 -4.27 -5.00 -6.92
N HIS A 112 -3.70 -5.23 -8.11
CA HIS A 112 -4.41 -5.04 -9.37
C HIS A 112 -5.31 -6.24 -9.66
N ASP A 113 -4.83 -7.44 -9.31
CA ASP A 113 -5.62 -8.66 -9.39
C ASP A 113 -5.25 -9.55 -8.20
N LYS A 114 -6.04 -10.58 -7.92
CA LYS A 114 -5.82 -11.46 -6.77
C LYS A 114 -4.49 -12.22 -6.91
N ALA A 115 -3.84 -12.44 -5.78
CA ALA A 115 -2.60 -13.21 -5.69
C ALA A 115 -2.61 -14.10 -4.46
N PRO A 116 -3.25 -15.26 -4.52
CA PRO A 116 -3.40 -16.15 -3.36
C PRO A 116 -2.05 -16.60 -2.75
N HIS A 117 -0.98 -16.60 -3.53
CA HIS A 117 0.35 -16.98 -3.02
C HIS A 117 0.91 -15.97 -2.01
N LEU A 118 0.34 -14.77 -1.91
CA LEU A 118 0.73 -13.77 -0.92
C LEU A 118 -0.03 -13.92 0.40
N ASP A 119 -1.13 -14.68 0.41
CA ASP A 119 -1.98 -14.80 1.59
C ASP A 119 -1.21 -15.44 2.73
N GLY A 120 -1.27 -14.80 3.90
CA GLY A 120 -0.53 -15.27 5.08
C GLY A 120 0.96 -14.96 5.08
N GLU A 121 1.49 -14.36 4.01
CA GLU A 121 2.92 -14.05 3.86
C GLU A 121 3.22 -12.56 3.96
N TYR A 122 2.21 -11.70 3.79
CA TYR A 122 2.33 -10.25 3.84
C TYR A 122 1.20 -9.66 4.67
N ALA A 123 1.46 -8.50 5.28
CA ALA A 123 0.50 -7.82 6.14
C ALA A 123 -0.49 -7.01 5.32
N ALA A 124 -1.55 -7.66 4.85
CA ALA A 124 -2.69 -6.99 4.22
C ALA A 124 -3.44 -6.19 5.29
N PHE A 125 -3.84 -4.96 4.98
CA PHE A 125 -4.39 -4.07 6.02
C PHE A 125 -5.52 -3.16 5.56
N GLY A 126 -5.92 -3.23 4.30
CA GLY A 126 -7.01 -2.39 3.79
C GLY A 126 -7.45 -2.80 2.41
N LYS A 127 -8.42 -2.06 1.87
CA LYS A 127 -8.96 -2.32 0.54
C LYS A 127 -9.47 -1.04 -0.10
N VAL A 128 -9.24 -0.90 -1.41
CA VAL A 128 -9.77 0.22 -2.20
C VAL A 128 -11.30 0.13 -2.23
N ILE A 129 -11.96 1.26 -1.91
CA ILE A 129 -13.42 1.39 -1.95
C ILE A 129 -13.90 2.31 -3.07
N GLU A 130 -13.03 3.21 -3.57
CA GLU A 130 -13.30 4.07 -4.72
C GLU A 130 -12.01 4.28 -5.50
N GLY A 131 -12.12 4.43 -6.82
CA GLY A 131 -10.96 4.76 -7.65
C GLY A 131 -10.17 3.56 -8.12
N MET A 132 -10.76 2.37 -8.16
CA MET A 132 -10.04 1.19 -8.66
C MET A 132 -9.62 1.38 -10.11
N GLU A 133 -10.38 2.14 -10.91
CA GLU A 133 -10.00 2.50 -12.29
C GLU A 133 -8.69 3.29 -12.34
N VAL A 134 -8.38 4.08 -11.32
CA VAL A 134 -7.10 4.80 -11.21
C VAL A 134 -5.96 3.80 -10.98
N VAL A 135 -6.18 2.81 -10.13
CA VAL A 135 -5.21 1.72 -9.93
C VAL A 135 -4.96 0.97 -11.24
N ASP A 136 -6.03 0.69 -11.99
CA ASP A 136 -5.92 0.03 -13.30
C ASP A 136 -5.09 0.86 -14.28
N GLU A 137 -5.29 2.17 -14.33
CA GLU A 137 -4.52 3.07 -15.19
C GLU A 137 -3.03 3.04 -14.82
N ILE A 138 -2.72 3.11 -13.52
CA ILE A 138 -1.34 3.07 -13.05
C ILE A 138 -0.70 1.72 -13.41
N ALA A 139 -1.41 0.63 -13.18
CA ALA A 139 -0.90 -0.72 -13.44
C ALA A 139 -0.61 -0.95 -14.92
N ASN A 140 -1.36 -0.29 -15.81
CA ASN A 140 -1.24 -0.46 -17.25
C ASN A 140 -0.33 0.57 -17.92
N THR A 141 0.34 1.44 -17.16
CA THR A 141 1.30 2.38 -17.75
C THR A 141 2.48 1.63 -18.36
N PRO A 142 3.08 2.15 -19.44
CA PRO A 142 4.29 1.55 -19.99
C PRO A 142 5.40 1.54 -18.96
N THR A 143 6.11 0.43 -18.84
CA THR A 143 7.19 0.24 -17.88
C THR A 143 8.48 -0.16 -18.62
N ASP A 144 9.63 0.04 -17.95
CA ASP A 144 10.89 -0.50 -18.39
C ASP A 144 11.03 -1.98 -17.93
N TYR A 145 12.18 -2.59 -18.21
CA TYR A 145 12.40 -4.00 -17.87
C TYR A 145 12.50 -4.27 -16.35
N ASN A 146 12.56 -3.21 -15.52
CA ASN A 146 12.52 -3.31 -14.06
C ASN A 146 11.13 -3.06 -13.48
N ASP A 147 10.09 -3.06 -14.32
CA ASP A 147 8.70 -2.79 -13.93
C ASP A 147 8.50 -1.37 -13.39
N ARG A 148 9.40 -0.45 -13.74
CA ARG A 148 9.30 0.95 -13.35
C ARG A 148 8.53 1.72 -14.42
N PRO A 149 7.48 2.48 -14.05
CA PRO A 149 6.75 3.29 -15.03
C PRO A 149 7.68 4.26 -15.77
N LYS A 150 7.57 4.30 -17.09
CA LYS A 150 8.37 5.22 -17.92
C LYS A 150 7.95 6.68 -17.69
N THR A 151 6.68 6.90 -17.38
CA THR A 151 6.16 8.20 -16.93
C THR A 151 5.88 8.07 -15.44
N GLU A 152 6.46 8.96 -14.63
CA GLU A 152 6.29 8.89 -13.17
C GLU A 152 4.82 8.92 -12.78
N GLN A 153 4.41 7.99 -11.93
CA GLN A 153 3.08 7.95 -11.33
C GLN A 153 3.20 8.49 -9.91
N ARG A 154 3.04 9.81 -9.78
CA ARG A 154 3.35 10.53 -8.53
C ARG A 154 2.10 10.83 -7.73
N ILE A 155 2.19 10.56 -6.42
CA ILE A 155 1.16 10.93 -5.45
C ILE A 155 1.31 12.44 -5.17
N LYS A 156 0.23 13.19 -5.36
CA LYS A 156 0.20 14.60 -4.98
C LYS A 156 0.02 14.73 -3.47
N THR A 157 -1.02 14.11 -2.92
CA THR A 157 -1.30 14.09 -1.48
C THR A 157 -1.93 12.77 -1.06
N ALA A 158 -1.68 12.41 0.19
CA ALA A 158 -2.40 11.32 0.85
C ALA A 158 -2.94 11.86 2.17
N THR A 159 -4.23 11.71 2.41
CA THR A 159 -4.92 12.21 3.60
C THR A 159 -5.77 11.11 4.21
N ALA A 160 -6.09 11.24 5.49
CA ALA A 160 -6.86 10.21 6.20
C ALA A 160 -8.02 10.82 6.97
N GLU A 161 -9.14 10.11 6.98
CA GLU A 161 -10.29 10.37 7.86
C GLU A 161 -10.37 9.21 8.85
N THR A 162 -10.27 9.50 10.14
CA THR A 162 -10.19 8.49 11.18
C THR A 162 -11.46 8.39 12.04
N PHE A 163 -12.46 9.21 11.78
CA PHE A 163 -13.80 9.14 12.40
C PHE A 163 -13.76 9.03 13.92
N GLY A 164 -12.93 9.86 14.58
CA GLY A 164 -12.85 9.93 16.03
C GLY A 164 -11.81 9.04 16.67
N VAL A 165 -10.92 8.48 15.89
CA VAL A 165 -9.78 7.70 16.42
C VAL A 165 -8.58 8.61 16.66
#